data_a4dc5f917ceb9907e85453c70e34a658
#
_entry.id   a4dc5f917ceb9907e85453c70e34a658
#
_cell.length_a   1.000
_cell.length_b   1.000
_cell.length_c   1.000
_cell.angle_alpha   90.00
_cell.angle_beta   90.00
_cell.angle_gamma   90.00
#
_symmetry.space_group_name_H-M   'P 1'
#
loop_
_entity.id
_entity.type
_entity.pdbx_description
1 polymer ?
#
loop_
_entity_poly.entity_id
_entity_poly.type
_entity_poly.pdbx_seq_one_letter_code
_entity_poly.pdbx_strand_id
1 'polypeptide(L)'
;ARHYLPHTSSYVVFEYERRGQRVLSVIHADGQSDGANYRFINRPFSPELFRDMNGLVQRQDLSRHLTKLGVDFTKPLSLTLYRQILQNESGREHRQLATMYAFTGSGGRLKHIERIITSILQRATTFFDLKRMIVSSIQENTDAFSMRTSKRELTHWIGEYEAHNAV
;
A
#
# COMPACT_ATOMS: atom_id res chain seq x y z
N ALA A 1 14.42 11.13 -5.97
CA ALA A 1 13.14 11.66 -6.48
C ALA A 1 13.25 12.31 -7.86
N ARG A 2 14.32 13.05 -8.19
CA ARG A 2 14.51 13.77 -9.48
C ARG A 2 14.28 12.94 -10.73
N HIS A 3 14.62 11.66 -10.71
CA HIS A 3 14.43 10.79 -11.87
C HIS A 3 12.94 10.60 -12.24
N TYR A 4 12.07 10.47 -11.22
CA TYR A 4 10.64 10.26 -11.43
C TYR A 4 9.80 11.54 -11.35
N LEU A 5 10.36 12.59 -10.75
CA LEU A 5 9.71 13.87 -10.52
C LEU A 5 10.62 15.01 -11.00
N PRO A 6 10.91 15.09 -12.31
CA PRO A 6 11.88 16.05 -12.85
C PRO A 6 11.39 17.50 -12.79
N HIS A 7 10.10 17.73 -12.74
CA HIS A 7 9.47 19.05 -12.77
C HIS A 7 8.55 19.28 -11.57
N THR A 8 8.29 20.54 -11.26
CA THR A 8 7.35 20.96 -10.20
C THR A 8 5.89 20.58 -10.49
N SER A 9 5.58 20.24 -11.73
CA SER A 9 4.30 19.71 -12.20
C SER A 9 4.32 18.20 -12.42
N SER A 10 5.39 17.50 -12.00
CA SER A 10 5.46 16.04 -12.10
C SER A 10 4.71 15.39 -10.95
N TYR A 11 3.87 14.41 -11.30
CA TYR A 11 3.12 13.60 -10.36
C TYR A 11 3.32 12.13 -10.66
N VAL A 12 3.44 11.32 -9.63
CA VAL A 12 3.28 9.87 -9.69
C VAL A 12 1.98 9.54 -8.96
N VAL A 13 1.06 8.89 -9.66
CA VAL A 13 -0.27 8.60 -9.13
C VAL A 13 -0.51 7.11 -9.15
N PHE A 14 -0.89 6.55 -8.01
CA PHE A 14 -1.31 5.17 -7.87
C PHE A 14 -2.79 5.14 -7.51
N GLU A 15 -3.59 4.48 -8.32
CA GLU A 15 -4.99 4.20 -8.02
C GLU A 15 -5.11 2.80 -7.41
N TYR A 16 -5.86 2.70 -6.33
CA TYR A 16 -6.20 1.43 -5.71
C TYR A 16 -7.60 1.47 -5.10
N GLU A 17 -8.15 0.31 -4.87
CA GLU A 17 -9.47 0.17 -4.27
C GLU A 17 -9.37 -0.11 -2.77
N ARG A 18 -10.19 0.59 -2.00
CA ARG A 18 -10.34 0.40 -0.57
C ARG A 18 -11.81 0.37 -0.19
N ARG A 19 -12.29 -0.77 0.32
CA ARG A 19 -13.69 -0.95 0.75
C ARG A 19 -14.72 -0.55 -0.33
N GLY A 20 -14.45 -0.91 -1.59
CA GLY A 20 -15.32 -0.56 -2.70
C GLY A 20 -15.17 0.88 -3.21
N GLN A 21 -14.29 1.68 -2.64
CA GLN A 21 -13.96 3.03 -3.10
C GLN A 21 -12.59 3.07 -3.75
N ARG A 22 -12.50 3.74 -4.89
CA ARG A 22 -11.22 4.02 -5.54
C ARG A 22 -10.62 5.28 -4.96
N VAL A 23 -9.38 5.17 -4.55
CA VAL A 23 -8.60 6.26 -3.96
C VAL A 23 -7.27 6.40 -4.66
N LEU A 24 -6.70 7.58 -4.63
CA LEU A 24 -5.40 7.86 -5.23
C LEU A 24 -4.36 8.14 -4.16
N SER A 25 -3.21 7.56 -4.35
CA SER A 25 -1.97 7.95 -3.67
C SER A 25 -1.15 8.78 -4.65
N VAL A 26 -0.84 10.01 -4.27
CA VAL A 26 -0.17 10.99 -5.13
C VAL A 26 1.17 11.38 -4.52
N ILE A 27 2.22 11.27 -5.33
CA ILE A 27 3.57 11.69 -4.97
C ILE A 27 3.95 12.83 -5.91
N HIS A 28 4.47 13.91 -5.36
CA HIS A 28 4.97 15.04 -6.13
C HIS A 28 6.23 15.64 -5.50
N ALA A 29 7.05 16.31 -6.30
CA ALA A 29 8.24 16.98 -5.78
C ALA A 29 7.88 18.00 -4.70
N ASP A 30 8.68 18.12 -3.63
CA ASP A 30 8.47 19.12 -2.58
C ASP A 30 9.03 20.51 -2.94
N GLY A 31 9.89 20.56 -3.96
CA GLY A 31 10.55 21.76 -4.46
C GLY A 31 11.85 22.10 -3.76
N GLN A 32 12.20 21.33 -2.80
CA GLN A 32 13.52 21.37 -2.19
C GLN A 32 14.31 20.16 -2.71
N SER A 33 15.57 20.34 -3.00
CA SER A 33 16.51 19.41 -3.63
C SER A 33 15.98 18.04 -4.10
N ASP A 34 15.80 17.06 -3.26
CA ASP A 34 15.40 15.68 -3.64
C ASP A 34 14.18 15.17 -2.86
N GLY A 35 13.48 16.06 -2.17
CA GLY A 35 12.31 15.70 -1.37
C GLY A 35 11.07 15.45 -2.21
N ALA A 36 10.16 14.68 -1.63
CA ALA A 36 8.83 14.44 -2.16
C ALA A 36 7.77 14.60 -1.08
N ASN A 37 6.63 15.11 -1.47
CA ASN A 37 5.43 15.14 -0.67
C ASN A 37 4.45 14.07 -1.12
N TYR A 38 3.65 13.60 -0.19
CA TYR A 38 2.69 12.53 -0.37
C TYR A 38 1.30 13.03 -0.04
N ARG A 39 0.31 12.61 -0.80
CA ARG A 39 -1.11 12.95 -0.55
C ARG A 39 -2.00 11.78 -0.89
N PHE A 40 -3.17 11.75 -0.29
CA PHE A 40 -4.27 10.91 -0.71
C PHE A 40 -5.40 11.76 -1.26
N ILE A 41 -6.08 11.24 -2.29
CA ILE A 41 -7.29 11.85 -2.87
C ILE A 41 -8.39 10.79 -2.85
N ASN A 42 -9.54 11.13 -2.30
CA ASN A 42 -10.68 10.24 -2.18
C ASN A 42 -11.56 10.29 -3.42
N ARG A 43 -11.00 9.90 -4.57
CA ARG A 43 -11.69 9.87 -5.86
C ARG A 43 -10.95 8.96 -6.84
N PRO A 44 -11.65 8.32 -7.81
CA PRO A 44 -11.01 7.66 -8.94
C PRO A 44 -10.15 8.64 -9.75
N PHE A 45 -9.17 8.09 -10.46
CA PHE A 45 -8.33 8.90 -11.33
C PHE A 45 -9.16 9.56 -12.44
N SER A 46 -8.95 10.87 -12.59
CA SER A 46 -9.41 11.64 -13.74
C SER A 46 -8.32 12.65 -14.10
N PRO A 47 -8.03 12.87 -15.39
CA PRO A 47 -7.04 13.85 -15.83
C PRO A 47 -7.28 15.26 -15.28
N GLU A 48 -8.55 15.66 -15.11
CA GLU A 48 -8.96 16.97 -14.60
C GLU A 48 -8.47 17.25 -13.17
N LEU A 49 -8.15 16.21 -12.37
CA LEU A 49 -7.58 16.38 -11.03
C LEU A 49 -6.19 17.03 -11.05
N PHE A 50 -5.48 16.89 -12.19
CA PHE A 50 -4.09 17.32 -12.33
C PHE A 50 -3.89 18.26 -13.52
N ARG A 51 -4.95 18.62 -14.23
CA ARG A 51 -4.91 19.52 -15.40
C ARG A 51 -5.95 20.62 -15.26
N ASP A 52 -5.59 21.79 -15.74
CA ASP A 52 -6.48 22.92 -15.95
C ASP A 52 -6.37 23.41 -17.40
N MET A 53 -6.96 24.57 -17.69
CA MET A 53 -6.91 25.18 -19.01
C MET A 53 -5.48 25.55 -19.47
N ASN A 54 -4.54 25.68 -18.55
CA ASN A 54 -3.15 26.05 -18.80
C ASN A 54 -2.20 24.82 -18.88
N GLY A 55 -2.72 23.61 -18.71
CA GLY A 55 -1.95 22.38 -18.74
C GLY A 55 -1.91 21.63 -17.39
N LEU A 56 -0.74 21.11 -17.02
CA LEU A 56 -0.59 20.41 -15.73
C LEU A 56 -0.55 21.44 -14.58
N VAL A 57 -1.39 21.20 -13.58
CA VAL A 57 -1.45 22.01 -12.35
C VAL A 57 -0.12 21.95 -11.64
N GLN A 58 0.41 23.10 -11.25
CA GLN A 58 1.62 23.16 -10.45
C GLN A 58 1.35 22.67 -9.02
N ARG A 59 2.32 21.99 -8.40
CA ARG A 59 2.19 21.43 -7.04
C ARG A 59 1.65 22.42 -6.00
N GLN A 60 2.07 23.69 -6.06
CA GLN A 60 1.65 24.74 -5.15
C GLN A 60 0.17 25.08 -5.28
N ASP A 61 -0.39 24.90 -6.47
CA ASP A 61 -1.79 25.21 -6.80
C ASP A 61 -2.69 23.98 -6.68
N LEU A 62 -2.14 22.77 -6.53
CA LEU A 62 -2.89 21.52 -6.49
C LEU A 62 -3.98 21.53 -5.42
N SER A 63 -3.69 21.99 -4.21
CA SER A 63 -4.68 22.05 -3.13
C SER A 63 -5.85 22.97 -3.49
N ARG A 64 -5.56 24.15 -4.06
CA ARG A 64 -6.59 25.09 -4.50
C ARG A 64 -7.41 24.51 -5.63
N HIS A 65 -6.76 23.84 -6.57
CA HIS A 65 -7.41 23.19 -7.70
C HIS A 65 -8.36 22.08 -7.25
N LEU A 66 -7.92 21.15 -6.40
CA LEU A 66 -8.75 20.10 -5.86
C LEU A 66 -9.93 20.60 -5.02
N THR A 67 -9.72 21.67 -4.26
CA THR A 67 -10.81 22.35 -3.53
C THR A 67 -11.87 22.93 -4.47
N LYS A 68 -11.46 23.54 -5.58
CA LYS A 68 -12.41 24.03 -6.61
C LYS A 68 -13.23 22.91 -7.24
N LEU A 69 -12.64 21.73 -7.38
CA LEU A 69 -13.33 20.55 -7.90
C LEU A 69 -14.21 19.84 -6.84
N GLY A 70 -14.24 20.33 -5.60
CA GLY A 70 -15.02 19.72 -4.53
C GLY A 70 -14.55 18.32 -4.15
N VAL A 71 -13.25 18.05 -4.25
CA VAL A 71 -12.67 16.73 -4.00
C VAL A 71 -12.04 16.69 -2.61
N ASP A 72 -12.26 15.58 -1.89
CA ASP A 72 -11.61 15.34 -0.61
C ASP A 72 -10.17 14.86 -0.80
N PHE A 73 -9.24 15.50 -0.13
CA PHE A 73 -7.82 15.17 -0.21
C PHE A 73 -7.09 15.48 1.11
N THR A 74 -5.95 14.88 1.33
CA THR A 74 -5.10 15.19 2.48
C THR A 74 -4.18 16.36 2.22
N LYS A 75 -3.80 17.08 3.28
CA LYS A 75 -2.62 17.98 3.23
C LYS A 75 -1.37 17.18 2.85
N PRO A 76 -0.27 17.85 2.43
CA PRO A 76 0.99 17.16 2.22
C PRO A 76 1.42 16.39 3.46
N LEU A 77 1.79 15.11 3.27
CA LEU A 77 2.23 14.21 4.32
C LEU A 77 3.72 13.96 4.20
N SER A 78 4.39 13.78 5.33
CA SER A 78 5.75 13.25 5.36
C SER A 78 5.78 11.79 4.92
N LEU A 79 6.92 11.30 4.44
CA LEU A 79 7.09 9.90 4.06
C LEU A 79 6.73 8.94 5.21
N THR A 80 7.14 9.28 6.43
CA THR A 80 6.87 8.45 7.61
C THR A 80 5.38 8.30 7.87
N LEU A 81 4.66 9.43 7.90
CA LEU A 81 3.21 9.41 8.14
C LEU A 81 2.45 8.74 6.99
N TYR A 82 2.86 9.01 5.75
CA TYR A 82 2.30 8.35 4.57
C TYR A 82 2.44 6.83 4.65
N ARG A 83 3.61 6.31 5.02
CA ARG A 83 3.84 4.86 5.21
C ARG A 83 2.98 4.29 6.33
N GLN A 84 2.92 4.96 7.47
CA GLN A 84 2.10 4.54 8.60
C GLN A 84 0.61 4.43 8.23
N ILE A 85 0.10 5.38 7.44
CA ILE A 85 -1.28 5.35 6.95
C ILE A 85 -1.48 4.18 5.99
N LEU A 86 -0.60 3.99 5.00
CA LEU A 86 -0.70 2.90 4.03
C LEU A 86 -0.65 1.52 4.68
N GLN A 87 0.20 1.36 5.70
CA GLN A 87 0.38 0.10 6.42
C GLN A 87 -0.63 -0.11 7.56
N ASN A 88 -1.56 0.84 7.75
CA ASN A 88 -2.52 0.83 8.86
C ASN A 88 -1.84 0.78 10.25
N GLU A 89 -0.69 1.43 10.37
CA GLU A 89 0.12 1.51 11.60
C GLU A 89 0.05 2.91 12.26
N SER A 90 -0.82 3.78 11.75
CA SER A 90 -0.96 5.14 12.27
C SER A 90 -1.56 5.14 13.68
N GLY A 91 -1.05 6.04 14.50
CA GLY A 91 -1.57 6.28 15.85
C GLY A 91 -3.04 6.72 15.86
N ARG A 92 -3.59 6.88 17.06
CA ARG A 92 -5.01 7.28 17.26
C ARG A 92 -5.39 8.54 16.49
N GLU A 93 -4.48 9.50 16.43
CA GLU A 93 -4.64 10.80 15.76
C GLU A 93 -4.92 10.67 14.26
N HIS A 94 -4.32 9.70 13.59
CA HIS A 94 -4.46 9.49 12.15
C HIS A 94 -5.27 8.26 11.78
N ARG A 95 -6.00 7.68 12.74
CA ARG A 95 -6.77 6.45 12.53
C ARG A 95 -7.85 6.60 11.45
N GLN A 96 -8.47 7.78 11.35
CA GLN A 96 -9.45 8.04 10.30
C GLN A 96 -8.80 7.97 8.91
N LEU A 97 -7.63 8.58 8.73
CA LEU A 97 -6.89 8.51 7.47
C LEU A 97 -6.51 7.08 7.12
N ALA A 98 -6.04 6.29 8.10
CA ALA A 98 -5.75 4.89 7.86
C ALA A 98 -7.00 4.08 7.50
N THR A 99 -8.14 4.38 8.09
CA THR A 99 -9.41 3.73 7.74
C THR A 99 -9.79 3.98 6.28
N MET A 100 -9.56 5.20 5.79
CA MET A 100 -9.89 5.61 4.42
C MET A 100 -8.85 5.15 3.39
N TYR A 101 -7.56 5.25 3.72
CA TYR A 101 -6.47 5.15 2.74
C TYR A 101 -5.50 4.00 2.97
N ALA A 102 -5.63 3.20 4.03
CA ALA A 102 -4.70 2.09 4.22
C ALA A 102 -4.81 1.07 3.09
N PHE A 103 -3.68 0.72 2.50
CA PHE A 103 -3.60 -0.31 1.48
C PHE A 103 -3.80 -1.70 2.08
N THR A 104 -3.33 -1.92 3.32
CA THR A 104 -3.48 -3.18 4.04
C THR A 104 -4.70 -3.17 4.95
N GLY A 105 -5.37 -4.31 5.11
CA GLY A 105 -6.40 -4.51 6.13
C GLY A 105 -5.83 -4.42 7.56
N SER A 106 -6.70 -4.27 8.54
CA SER A 106 -6.30 -4.38 9.95
C SER A 106 -5.75 -5.79 10.22
N GLY A 107 -4.49 -5.88 10.62
CA GLY A 107 -3.79 -7.15 10.86
C GLY A 107 -2.97 -7.69 9.70
N GLY A 108 -3.09 -7.13 8.49
CA GLY A 108 -2.30 -7.51 7.32
C GLY A 108 -1.01 -6.70 7.19
N ARG A 109 -0.03 -6.94 8.05
CA ARG A 109 1.31 -6.38 7.84
C ARG A 109 1.97 -7.06 6.65
N LEU A 110 2.19 -6.31 5.59
CA LEU A 110 3.15 -6.70 4.56
C LEU A 110 4.56 -6.38 5.08
N LYS A 111 4.97 -7.05 6.18
CA LYS A 111 6.19 -6.76 6.93
C LYS A 111 7.45 -6.72 6.08
N HIS A 112 7.51 -7.44 4.99
CA HIS A 112 8.72 -7.56 4.18
C HIS A 112 8.59 -6.97 2.77
N ILE A 113 7.45 -6.32 2.44
CA ILE A 113 7.23 -5.80 1.08
C ILE A 113 8.31 -4.78 0.68
N GLU A 114 8.77 -3.95 1.61
CA GLU A 114 9.84 -3.00 1.35
C GLU A 114 11.15 -3.70 1.02
N ARG A 115 11.48 -4.78 1.73
CA ARG A 115 12.67 -5.59 1.44
C ARG A 115 12.55 -6.30 0.10
N ILE A 116 11.38 -6.84 -0.21
CA ILE A 116 11.11 -7.49 -1.49
C ILE A 116 11.26 -6.49 -2.64
N ILE A 117 10.62 -5.32 -2.54
CA ILE A 117 10.69 -4.27 -3.55
C ILE A 117 12.13 -3.76 -3.69
N THR A 118 12.82 -3.49 -2.59
CA THR A 118 14.21 -3.03 -2.59
C THR A 118 15.12 -4.06 -3.25
N SER A 119 14.94 -5.33 -2.94
CA SER A 119 15.71 -6.43 -3.52
C SER A 119 15.49 -6.57 -5.02
N ILE A 120 14.25 -6.44 -5.48
CA ILE A 120 13.91 -6.45 -6.91
C ILE A 120 14.54 -5.25 -7.63
N LEU A 121 14.46 -4.06 -7.05
CA LEU A 121 14.94 -2.83 -7.67
C LEU A 121 16.47 -2.74 -7.69
N GLN A 122 17.15 -3.26 -6.68
CA GLN A 122 18.60 -3.21 -6.57
C GLN A 122 19.34 -4.22 -7.48
N ARG A 123 18.60 -5.12 -8.14
CA ARG A 123 19.18 -6.19 -9.02
C ARG A 123 20.28 -7.03 -8.36
N ALA A 124 20.48 -6.86 -7.05
CA ALA A 124 21.52 -7.53 -6.28
C ALA A 124 21.07 -8.85 -5.67
N THR A 125 19.78 -9.17 -5.82
CA THR A 125 19.17 -10.32 -5.15
C THR A 125 19.02 -11.46 -6.14
N THR A 126 19.49 -12.64 -5.74
CA THR A 126 19.29 -13.86 -6.52
C THR A 126 17.80 -14.27 -6.48
N PHE A 127 17.33 -15.00 -7.50
CA PHE A 127 15.99 -15.56 -7.53
C PHE A 127 15.69 -16.40 -6.28
N PHE A 128 16.71 -17.06 -5.74
CA PHE A 128 16.61 -17.88 -4.54
C PHE A 128 16.32 -17.02 -3.28
N ASP A 129 16.99 -15.89 -3.13
CA ASP A 129 16.76 -14.95 -2.03
C ASP A 129 15.36 -14.34 -2.10
N LEU A 130 14.91 -13.99 -3.30
CA LEU A 130 13.56 -13.49 -3.56
C LEU A 130 12.50 -14.52 -3.16
N LYS A 131 12.68 -15.79 -3.59
CA LYS A 131 11.80 -16.89 -3.21
C LYS A 131 11.75 -17.08 -1.70
N ARG A 132 12.89 -17.04 -1.03
CA ARG A 132 13.00 -17.18 0.43
C ARG A 132 12.28 -16.05 1.17
N MET A 133 12.42 -14.80 0.71
CA MET A 133 11.71 -13.65 1.26
C MET A 133 10.19 -13.73 1.08
N ILE A 134 9.73 -14.15 -0.10
CA ILE A 134 8.30 -14.35 -0.37
C ILE A 134 7.75 -15.45 0.54
N VAL A 135 8.43 -16.58 0.64
CA VAL A 135 8.02 -17.70 1.53
C VAL A 135 7.95 -17.25 2.98
N SER A 136 8.95 -16.51 3.47
CA SER A 136 8.93 -15.96 4.84
C SER A 136 7.76 -15.00 5.06
N SER A 137 7.46 -14.15 4.08
CA SER A 137 6.34 -13.21 4.15
C SER A 137 4.98 -13.92 4.17
N ILE A 138 4.85 -15.03 3.47
CA ILE A 138 3.64 -15.88 3.49
C ILE A 138 3.55 -16.62 4.81
N GLN A 139 4.64 -17.19 5.31
CA GLN A 139 4.66 -17.94 6.56
C GLN A 139 4.32 -17.08 7.78
N GLU A 140 4.74 -15.82 7.82
CA GLU A 140 4.36 -14.90 8.91
C GLU A 140 2.86 -14.53 8.90
N ASN A 141 2.20 -14.61 7.75
CA ASN A 141 0.75 -14.44 7.65
C ASN A 141 -0.03 -15.73 8.00
N THR A 142 0.62 -16.88 8.05
CA THR A 142 0.00 -18.17 8.38
C THR A 142 -0.08 -18.48 9.88
N ASP A 143 0.36 -17.60 10.75
CA ASP A 143 0.08 -17.70 12.20
C ASP A 143 -1.43 -17.69 12.54
N ALA A 144 -2.29 -17.30 11.58
CA ALA A 144 -3.75 -17.44 11.67
C ALA A 144 -4.26 -18.82 11.22
N PHE A 145 -3.48 -19.59 10.48
CA PHE A 145 -3.78 -20.99 10.16
C PHE A 145 -3.13 -21.86 11.24
N SER A 146 -3.87 -22.09 12.30
CA SER A 146 -3.47 -22.94 13.39
C SER A 146 -3.14 -24.34 12.84
N MET A 147 -1.85 -24.67 12.77
CA MET A 147 -1.38 -26.03 12.51
C MET A 147 -2.05 -27.06 13.43
N ARG A 148 -2.55 -26.63 14.59
CA ARG A 148 -3.34 -27.45 15.52
C ARG A 148 -4.68 -27.88 14.93
N THR A 149 -5.37 -27.02 14.19
CA THR A 149 -6.65 -27.35 13.56
C THR A 149 -6.45 -28.33 12.42
N SER A 150 -5.49 -28.06 11.53
CA SER A 150 -5.16 -28.97 10.42
C SER A 150 -4.62 -30.31 10.90
N LYS A 151 -3.84 -30.33 11.99
CA LYS A 151 -3.35 -31.58 12.59
C LYS A 151 -4.48 -32.40 13.23
N ARG A 152 -5.46 -31.75 13.88
CA ARG A 152 -6.64 -32.42 14.42
C ARG A 152 -7.52 -33.01 13.32
N GLU A 153 -7.76 -32.25 12.26
CA GLU A 153 -8.52 -32.75 11.11
C GLU A 153 -7.82 -33.93 10.44
N LEU A 154 -6.52 -33.85 10.19
CA LEU A 154 -5.73 -34.93 9.65
C LEU A 154 -5.77 -36.17 10.55
N THR A 155 -5.63 -36.02 11.86
CA THR A 155 -5.71 -37.15 12.82
C THR A 155 -7.10 -37.76 12.84
N HIS A 156 -8.15 -36.95 12.72
CA HIS A 156 -9.53 -37.43 12.60
C HIS A 156 -9.74 -38.25 11.32
N TRP A 157 -9.30 -37.74 10.17
CA TRP A 157 -9.39 -38.44 8.89
C TRP A 157 -8.59 -39.74 8.85
N ILE A 158 -7.41 -39.77 9.45
CA ILE A 158 -6.62 -41.02 9.56
C ILE A 158 -7.36 -42.03 10.43
N GLY A 159 -7.95 -41.63 11.56
CA GLY A 159 -8.72 -42.54 12.42
C GLY A 159 -9.97 -43.11 11.74
N GLU A 160 -10.69 -42.29 10.95
CA GLU A 160 -11.83 -42.78 10.16
C GLU A 160 -11.40 -43.73 9.04
N TYR A 161 -10.28 -43.45 8.37
CA TYR A 161 -9.74 -44.33 7.34
C TYR A 161 -9.29 -45.70 7.91
N GLU A 162 -8.61 -45.71 9.06
CA GLU A 162 -8.19 -46.92 9.74
C GLU A 162 -9.39 -47.74 10.22
N ALA A 163 -10.41 -47.07 10.76
CA ALA A 163 -11.66 -47.75 11.18
C ALA A 163 -12.42 -48.34 10.00
N HIS A 164 -12.38 -47.74 8.82
CA HIS A 164 -13.06 -48.26 7.61
C HIS A 164 -12.32 -49.43 6.95
N ASN A 165 -11.02 -49.56 7.14
CA ASN A 165 -10.21 -50.63 6.59
C ASN A 165 -9.98 -51.80 7.57
N ALA A 166 -10.54 -51.74 8.77
CA ALA A 166 -10.42 -52.78 9.79
C ALA A 166 -11.59 -53.79 9.79
N VAL A 167 -12.45 -53.80 8.71
CA VAL A 167 -13.56 -54.74 8.53
C VAL A 167 -13.23 -55.78 7.47
#